data_bbf55da6e28f58d1cdd12d182dc91050
#
_entry.id   bbf55da6e28f58d1cdd12d182dc91050
#
_cell.length_a   1.000
_cell.length_b   1.000
_cell.length_c   1.000
_cell.angle_alpha   90.00
_cell.angle_beta   90.00
_cell.angle_gamma   90.00
#
_symmetry.space_group_name_H-M   'P 1'
#
loop_
_entity.id
_entity.type
_entity.pdbx_description
1 polymer ?
#
loop_
_entity_poly.entity_id
_entity_poly.type
_entity_poly.pdbx_seq_one_letter_code
_entity_poly.pdbx_strand_id
1 'polypeptide(L)'
;MHKRDYKMDNLRFLLIFLVLLGHFMELFKGDFTSAFYKIIYSFHMPAFLFLTGYFARFHRRKLVLGLIYPYILFQIFYRIFDGLIYNSKGTFTIEFGTPYWILWYLLVTIFYYLLLPLLDTKNRNSQITIVITSIVLALLAGFDTSLGYYGSLARFFSFLPFFIAGFYTARAETNFRFPAWFIFVLGVILIVASHYIITSPEITKKVLYGSYSYEKAKYNAGIKLFLLSLGFAWIVFLLFVIPRKKVPFLSVLGQNTLAIFLLHGFIVRLAKKYQIFCYSEAENILFAVILSLSIIALLGNLWIAKWFHRLFTGSWISHLLKKRT
;
A
#
# COMPACT_ATOMS: atom_id res chain seq x y z
N MET A 1 -9.27 -8.21 -26.91
CA MET A 1 -9.58 -8.17 -25.45
C MET A 1 -8.38 -8.75 -24.70
N HIS A 2 -7.66 -7.94 -23.90
CA HIS A 2 -6.60 -8.49 -23.06
C HIS A 2 -7.20 -9.43 -22.03
N LYS A 3 -6.71 -10.69 -22.02
CA LYS A 3 -7.13 -11.71 -21.05
C LYS A 3 -6.82 -11.19 -19.64
N ARG A 4 -7.83 -11.19 -18.77
CA ARG A 4 -7.72 -10.65 -17.40
C ARG A 4 -6.69 -11.45 -16.59
N ASP A 5 -5.81 -10.77 -15.87
CA ASP A 5 -4.80 -11.38 -15.01
C ASP A 5 -5.37 -11.61 -13.59
N TYR A 6 -5.96 -12.80 -13.39
CA TYR A 6 -6.53 -13.18 -12.09
C TYR A 6 -5.48 -13.30 -10.99
N LYS A 7 -4.22 -13.58 -11.32
CA LYS A 7 -3.13 -13.64 -10.35
C LYS A 7 -2.96 -12.30 -9.64
N MET A 8 -2.96 -11.21 -10.41
CA MET A 8 -2.82 -9.88 -9.85
C MET A 8 -4.06 -9.46 -9.05
N ASP A 9 -5.26 -9.89 -9.44
CA ASP A 9 -6.47 -9.67 -8.65
C ASP A 9 -6.41 -10.43 -7.31
N ASN A 10 -5.95 -11.69 -7.31
CA ASN A 10 -5.77 -12.49 -6.09
C ASN A 10 -4.71 -11.87 -5.17
N LEU A 11 -3.61 -11.38 -5.73
CA LEU A 11 -2.56 -10.70 -4.97
C LEU A 11 -3.08 -9.39 -4.34
N ARG A 12 -3.88 -8.61 -5.07
CA ARG A 12 -4.52 -7.41 -4.52
C ARG A 12 -5.43 -7.73 -3.35
N PHE A 13 -6.21 -8.81 -3.43
CA PHE A 13 -7.04 -9.26 -2.32
C PHE A 13 -6.20 -9.57 -1.09
N LEU A 14 -5.13 -10.36 -1.23
CA LEU A 14 -4.23 -10.67 -0.12
C LEU A 14 -3.66 -9.39 0.50
N LEU A 15 -3.16 -8.49 -0.32
CA LEU A 15 -2.51 -7.27 0.18
C LEU A 15 -3.51 -6.32 0.87
N ILE A 16 -4.72 -6.14 0.35
CA ILE A 16 -5.71 -5.30 1.03
C ILE A 16 -6.19 -5.94 2.33
N PHE A 17 -6.28 -7.27 2.40
CA PHE A 17 -6.53 -7.99 3.65
C PHE A 17 -5.43 -7.71 4.69
N LEU A 18 -4.16 -7.80 4.28
CA LEU A 18 -3.03 -7.51 5.16
C LEU A 18 -2.98 -6.04 5.60
N VAL A 19 -3.43 -5.10 4.77
CA VAL A 19 -3.58 -3.68 5.15
C VAL A 19 -4.58 -3.54 6.30
N LEU A 20 -5.78 -4.10 6.16
CA LEU A 20 -6.81 -4.03 7.20
C LEU A 20 -6.35 -4.72 8.48
N LEU A 21 -5.88 -5.95 8.35
CA LEU A 21 -5.39 -6.73 9.48
C LEU A 21 -4.28 -6.00 10.23
N GLY A 22 -3.29 -5.44 9.50
CA GLY A 22 -2.21 -4.67 10.08
C GLY A 22 -2.70 -3.44 10.85
N HIS A 23 -3.71 -2.71 10.34
CA HIS A 23 -4.28 -1.56 11.05
C HIS A 23 -5.09 -1.95 12.29
N PHE A 24 -5.78 -3.09 12.28
CA PHE A 24 -6.43 -3.59 13.50
C PHE A 24 -5.40 -4.07 14.52
N MET A 25 -4.32 -4.72 14.10
CA MET A 25 -3.21 -5.13 14.98
C MET A 25 -2.50 -3.95 15.67
N GLU A 26 -2.65 -2.73 15.20
CA GLU A 26 -2.17 -1.54 15.90
C GLU A 26 -3.00 -1.20 17.14
N LEU A 27 -4.21 -1.74 17.29
CA LEU A 27 -5.17 -1.37 18.34
C LEU A 27 -5.05 -2.21 19.61
N PHE A 28 -4.35 -3.33 19.57
CA PHE A 28 -4.11 -4.18 20.72
C PHE A 28 -2.65 -4.64 20.80
N LYS A 29 -2.24 -5.14 21.96
CA LYS A 29 -0.85 -5.52 22.25
C LYS A 29 -0.76 -7.04 22.40
N GLY A 30 0.42 -7.57 22.10
CA GLY A 30 0.81 -8.95 22.30
C GLY A 30 2.13 -9.24 21.58
N ASP A 31 2.84 -10.28 22.00
CA ASP A 31 4.14 -10.63 21.41
C ASP A 31 3.95 -11.21 20.00
N PHE A 32 2.97 -12.07 19.83
CA PHE A 32 2.62 -12.64 18.55
C PHE A 32 2.09 -11.58 17.59
N THR A 33 1.23 -10.68 18.09
CA THR A 33 0.72 -9.53 17.33
C THR A 33 1.86 -8.64 16.85
N SER A 34 2.83 -8.35 17.72
CA SER A 34 3.98 -7.53 17.37
C SER A 34 4.87 -8.21 16.31
N ALA A 35 5.10 -9.51 16.43
CA ALA A 35 5.85 -10.30 15.47
C ALA A 35 5.17 -10.31 14.09
N PHE A 36 3.89 -10.66 14.04
CA PHE A 36 3.10 -10.68 12.81
C PHE A 36 3.00 -9.30 12.14
N TYR A 37 2.79 -8.27 12.94
CA TYR A 37 2.79 -6.89 12.48
C TYR A 37 4.10 -6.52 11.78
N LYS A 38 5.24 -6.83 12.40
CA LYS A 38 6.56 -6.53 11.80
C LYS A 38 6.73 -7.25 10.44
N ILE A 39 6.32 -8.51 10.34
CA ILE A 39 6.36 -9.27 9.08
C ILE A 39 5.49 -8.60 8.03
N ILE A 40 4.21 -8.34 8.32
CA ILE A 40 3.28 -7.71 7.38
C ILE A 40 3.83 -6.37 6.88
N TYR A 41 4.28 -5.51 7.79
CA TYR A 41 4.75 -4.17 7.46
C TYR A 41 6.09 -4.16 6.70
N SER A 42 6.84 -5.25 6.73
CA SER A 42 8.09 -5.36 5.96
C SER A 42 7.85 -5.48 4.45
N PHE A 43 6.66 -5.96 4.00
CA PHE A 43 6.46 -6.24 2.58
C PHE A 43 5.11 -5.79 1.97
N HIS A 44 4.03 -5.62 2.77
CA HIS A 44 2.70 -5.40 2.19
C HIS A 44 2.64 -4.10 1.37
N MET A 45 3.22 -2.99 1.85
CA MET A 45 3.25 -1.73 1.09
C MET A 45 4.24 -1.75 -0.08
N PRO A 46 5.47 -2.29 0.04
CA PRO A 46 6.32 -2.63 -1.10
C PRO A 46 5.57 -3.38 -2.22
N ALA A 47 4.89 -4.47 -1.88
CA ALA A 47 4.14 -5.28 -2.84
C ALA A 47 2.92 -4.53 -3.41
N PHE A 48 2.23 -3.71 -2.60
CA PHE A 48 1.10 -2.91 -3.06
C PHE A 48 1.54 -1.85 -4.07
N LEU A 49 2.67 -1.17 -3.82
CA LEU A 49 3.20 -0.17 -4.74
C LEU A 49 3.84 -0.79 -5.99
N PHE A 50 4.41 -1.99 -5.88
CA PHE A 50 4.78 -2.77 -7.06
C PHE A 50 3.56 -3.03 -7.95
N LEU A 51 2.43 -3.49 -7.39
CA LEU A 51 1.19 -3.67 -8.16
C LEU A 51 0.66 -2.36 -8.73
N THR A 52 0.79 -1.26 -8.00
CA THR A 52 0.41 0.06 -8.50
C THR A 52 1.22 0.44 -9.75
N GLY A 53 2.53 0.21 -9.73
CA GLY A 53 3.41 0.39 -10.87
C GLY A 53 3.06 -0.55 -12.03
N TYR A 54 2.79 -1.83 -11.74
CA TYR A 54 2.43 -2.84 -12.74
C TYR A 54 1.19 -2.44 -13.57
N PHE A 55 0.20 -1.83 -12.93
CA PHE A 55 -1.01 -1.34 -13.59
C PHE A 55 -0.96 0.14 -13.99
N ALA A 56 0.17 0.79 -13.76
CA ALA A 56 0.28 2.21 -14.04
C ALA A 56 0.30 2.47 -15.56
N ARG A 57 -0.65 3.30 -16.01
CA ARG A 57 -0.71 3.87 -17.36
C ARG A 57 -1.11 5.33 -17.22
N PHE A 58 -0.35 6.21 -17.87
CA PHE A 58 -0.62 7.64 -17.79
C PHE A 58 -1.90 8.00 -18.55
N HIS A 59 -2.88 8.50 -17.82
CA HIS A 59 -4.09 9.08 -18.38
C HIS A 59 -4.49 10.28 -17.52
N ARG A 60 -4.51 11.47 -18.10
CA ARG A 60 -4.87 12.72 -17.39
C ARG A 60 -6.19 12.60 -16.61
N ARG A 61 -7.22 12.01 -17.23
CA ARG A 61 -8.51 11.79 -16.58
C ARG A 61 -8.42 10.89 -15.35
N LYS A 62 -7.63 9.80 -15.42
CA LYS A 62 -7.41 8.90 -14.27
C LYS A 62 -6.64 9.59 -13.17
N LEU A 63 -5.63 10.41 -13.51
CA LEU A 63 -4.88 11.19 -12.53
C LEU A 63 -5.80 12.16 -11.79
N VAL A 64 -6.59 12.97 -12.51
CA VAL A 64 -7.42 14.01 -11.91
C VAL A 64 -8.63 13.39 -11.18
N LEU A 65 -9.44 12.58 -11.86
CA LEU A 65 -10.71 12.09 -11.33
C LEU A 65 -10.57 10.80 -10.50
N GLY A 66 -9.52 10.01 -10.74
CA GLY A 66 -9.30 8.73 -10.06
C GLY A 66 -8.31 8.80 -8.89
N LEU A 67 -7.49 9.84 -8.79
CA LEU A 67 -6.49 9.97 -7.73
C LEU A 67 -6.60 11.31 -6.99
N ILE A 68 -6.48 12.46 -7.69
CA ILE A 68 -6.48 13.80 -7.05
C ILE A 68 -7.84 14.08 -6.42
N TYR A 69 -8.92 13.90 -7.15
CA TYR A 69 -10.27 14.15 -6.62
C TYR A 69 -10.60 13.30 -5.39
N PRO A 70 -10.42 11.97 -5.38
CA PRO A 70 -10.60 11.17 -4.16
C PRO A 70 -9.66 11.60 -3.03
N TYR A 71 -8.40 11.96 -3.32
CA TYR A 71 -7.47 12.44 -2.30
C TYR A 71 -8.02 13.68 -1.57
N ILE A 72 -8.41 14.71 -2.32
CA ILE A 72 -8.96 15.95 -1.75
C ILE A 72 -10.22 15.67 -0.96
N LEU A 73 -11.14 14.90 -1.54
CA LEU A 73 -12.43 14.60 -0.93
C LEU A 73 -12.27 13.83 0.39
N PHE A 74 -11.43 12.79 0.41
CA PHE A 74 -11.22 11.98 1.61
C PHE A 74 -10.34 12.68 2.64
N GLN A 75 -9.43 13.59 2.23
CA GLN A 75 -8.73 14.47 3.16
C GLN A 75 -9.72 15.30 3.98
N ILE A 76 -10.74 15.85 3.34
CA ILE A 76 -11.81 16.61 3.99
C ILE A 76 -12.66 15.68 4.87
N PHE A 77 -13.12 14.56 4.34
CA PHE A 77 -14.00 13.64 5.07
C PHE A 77 -13.36 13.08 6.33
N TYR A 78 -12.09 12.69 6.28
CA TYR A 78 -11.37 12.20 7.47
C TYR A 78 -11.20 13.28 8.52
N ARG A 79 -10.95 14.53 8.12
CA ARG A 79 -10.83 15.64 9.07
C ARG A 79 -12.17 15.97 9.74
N ILE A 80 -13.27 16.01 8.96
CA ILE A 80 -14.61 16.19 9.49
C ILE A 80 -14.96 15.04 10.44
N PHE A 81 -14.72 13.82 10.03
CA PHE A 81 -15.00 12.63 10.82
C PHE A 81 -14.27 12.65 12.17
N ASP A 82 -12.98 12.97 12.19
CA ASP A 82 -12.22 13.08 13.43
C ASP A 82 -12.75 14.21 14.34
N GLY A 83 -13.12 15.35 13.77
CA GLY A 83 -13.73 16.43 14.52
C GLY A 83 -15.02 16.01 15.21
N LEU A 84 -15.89 15.27 14.50
CA LEU A 84 -17.15 14.76 15.04
C LEU A 84 -16.94 13.65 16.09
N ILE A 85 -15.99 12.73 15.83
CA ILE A 85 -15.82 11.54 16.65
C ILE A 85 -15.01 11.80 17.91
N TYR A 86 -13.94 12.61 17.82
CA TYR A 86 -13.02 12.82 18.93
C TYR A 86 -13.23 14.15 19.68
N ASN A 87 -14.31 14.92 19.35
CA ASN A 87 -14.61 16.21 19.97
C ASN A 87 -13.37 17.11 20.08
N SER A 88 -12.53 17.11 19.04
CA SER A 88 -11.33 17.92 19.02
C SER A 88 -11.75 19.39 18.96
N LYS A 89 -11.77 20.07 20.12
CA LYS A 89 -11.98 21.53 20.25
C LYS A 89 -10.82 22.34 19.64
N GLY A 90 -9.96 21.70 18.86
CA GLY A 90 -8.86 22.33 18.15
C GLY A 90 -9.33 22.94 16.82
N THR A 91 -8.56 23.92 16.36
CA THR A 91 -8.75 24.55 15.05
C THR A 91 -8.88 23.49 13.95
N PHE A 92 -10.00 23.51 13.24
CA PHE A 92 -10.28 22.61 12.13
C PHE A 92 -9.37 23.03 10.93
N THR A 93 -8.14 22.52 10.91
CA THR A 93 -7.20 22.80 9.85
C THR A 93 -7.19 21.68 8.82
N ILE A 94 -7.50 22.00 7.58
CA ILE A 94 -7.38 21.07 6.46
C ILE A 94 -6.04 21.35 5.77
N GLU A 95 -5.06 20.49 5.99
CA GLU A 95 -3.77 20.55 5.32
C GLU A 95 -3.73 19.53 4.19
N PHE A 96 -3.61 19.99 2.95
CA PHE A 96 -3.51 19.09 1.80
C PHE A 96 -2.07 18.59 1.56
N GLY A 97 -1.08 19.32 2.06
CA GLY A 97 0.32 18.91 1.97
C GLY A 97 0.71 17.80 2.95
N THR A 98 -0.01 17.66 4.07
CA THR A 98 0.18 16.56 5.02
C THR A 98 -1.01 15.60 4.92
N PRO A 99 -0.86 14.47 4.22
CA PRO A 99 -1.97 13.56 4.03
C PRO A 99 -2.43 12.97 5.35
N TYR A 100 -3.76 12.88 5.50
CA TYR A 100 -4.35 12.23 6.65
C TYR A 100 -4.00 10.73 6.62
N TRP A 101 -3.37 10.23 7.64
CA TRP A 101 -3.04 8.83 7.94
C TRP A 101 -2.85 7.95 6.68
N ILE A 102 -3.87 7.16 6.28
CA ILE A 102 -3.77 6.23 5.16
C ILE A 102 -3.65 6.92 3.78
N LEU A 103 -4.08 8.18 3.66
CA LEU A 103 -4.11 8.87 2.36
C LEU A 103 -2.73 9.18 1.78
N TRP A 104 -1.66 8.95 2.56
CA TRP A 104 -0.29 9.06 2.06
C TRP A 104 -0.04 8.21 0.81
N TYR A 105 -0.63 7.00 0.76
CA TYR A 105 -0.50 6.13 -0.39
C TYR A 105 -1.08 6.75 -1.67
N LEU A 106 -2.23 7.42 -1.54
CA LEU A 106 -2.87 8.08 -2.68
C LEU A 106 -2.04 9.28 -3.17
N LEU A 107 -1.51 10.09 -2.24
CA LEU A 107 -0.65 11.22 -2.55
C LEU A 107 0.65 10.78 -3.24
N VAL A 108 1.32 9.78 -2.71
CA VAL A 108 2.52 9.20 -3.32
C VAL A 108 2.21 8.62 -4.69
N THR A 109 1.05 7.96 -4.85
CA THR A 109 0.62 7.45 -6.16
C THR A 109 0.39 8.58 -7.17
N ILE A 110 -0.16 9.73 -6.76
CA ILE A 110 -0.30 10.92 -7.63
C ILE A 110 1.08 11.35 -8.14
N PHE A 111 2.07 11.47 -7.27
CA PHE A 111 3.44 11.84 -7.68
C PHE A 111 4.05 10.80 -8.61
N TYR A 112 3.87 9.49 -8.35
CA TYR A 112 4.35 8.45 -9.26
C TYR A 112 3.68 8.52 -10.64
N TYR A 113 2.39 8.86 -10.70
CA TYR A 113 1.72 9.02 -11.99
C TYR A 113 2.26 10.22 -12.79
N LEU A 114 2.70 11.28 -12.11
CA LEU A 114 3.37 12.41 -12.76
C LEU A 114 4.75 12.05 -13.32
N LEU A 115 5.43 11.06 -12.72
CA LEU A 115 6.71 10.55 -13.22
C LEU A 115 6.57 9.62 -14.44
N LEU A 116 5.39 9.04 -14.71
CA LEU A 116 5.22 8.03 -15.75
C LEU A 116 5.75 8.43 -17.13
N PRO A 117 5.58 9.69 -17.61
CA PRO A 117 6.15 10.10 -18.88
C PRO A 117 7.68 10.03 -18.94
N LEU A 118 8.34 10.24 -17.79
CA LEU A 118 9.81 10.14 -17.66
C LEU A 118 10.31 8.69 -17.58
N LEU A 119 9.46 7.77 -17.13
CA LEU A 119 9.77 6.35 -17.01
C LEU A 119 9.55 5.60 -18.32
N ASP A 120 8.85 6.19 -19.31
CA ASP A 120 8.47 5.51 -20.56
C ASP A 120 9.64 5.47 -21.55
N THR A 121 10.61 4.60 -21.27
CA THR A 121 11.76 4.34 -22.14
C THR A 121 11.81 2.87 -22.55
N LYS A 122 12.19 2.62 -23.82
CA LYS A 122 12.42 1.27 -24.34
C LYS A 122 13.90 0.82 -24.20
N ASN A 123 14.79 1.76 -23.91
CA ASN A 123 16.21 1.46 -23.75
C ASN A 123 16.46 0.73 -22.42
N ARG A 124 16.96 -0.51 -22.50
CA ARG A 124 17.23 -1.35 -21.32
C ARG A 124 18.25 -0.73 -20.36
N ASN A 125 19.30 -0.08 -20.89
CA ASN A 125 20.29 0.58 -20.04
C ASN A 125 19.65 1.74 -19.26
N SER A 126 18.82 2.55 -19.92
CA SER A 126 18.06 3.61 -19.25
C SER A 126 17.12 3.05 -18.17
N GLN A 127 16.44 1.92 -18.43
CA GLN A 127 15.58 1.26 -17.42
C GLN A 127 16.41 0.81 -16.20
N ILE A 128 17.56 0.20 -16.41
CA ILE A 128 18.47 -0.23 -15.34
C ILE A 128 18.96 0.99 -14.54
N THR A 129 19.39 2.04 -15.23
CA THR A 129 19.83 3.30 -14.59
C THR A 129 18.71 3.88 -13.73
N ILE A 130 17.48 3.96 -14.23
CA ILE A 130 16.31 4.47 -13.48
C ILE A 130 16.05 3.63 -12.22
N VAL A 131 16.14 2.28 -12.32
CA VAL A 131 15.96 1.39 -11.17
C VAL A 131 17.05 1.62 -10.14
N ILE A 132 18.32 1.65 -10.56
CA ILE A 132 19.46 1.89 -9.65
C ILE A 132 19.34 3.27 -9.01
N THR A 133 19.05 4.32 -9.78
CA THR A 133 18.85 5.68 -9.27
C THR A 133 17.73 5.71 -8.22
N SER A 134 16.62 5.00 -8.44
CA SER A 134 15.54 4.94 -7.46
C SER A 134 15.95 4.29 -6.14
N ILE A 135 16.80 3.25 -6.17
CA ILE A 135 17.35 2.60 -4.98
C ILE A 135 18.31 3.57 -4.25
N VAL A 136 19.19 4.24 -5.00
CA VAL A 136 20.10 5.24 -4.42
C VAL A 136 19.31 6.38 -3.76
N LEU A 137 18.29 6.92 -4.44
CA LEU A 137 17.43 7.96 -3.87
C LEU A 137 16.69 7.48 -2.61
N ALA A 138 16.22 6.23 -2.57
CA ALA A 138 15.60 5.65 -1.39
C ALA A 138 16.56 5.58 -0.20
N LEU A 139 17.85 5.28 -0.45
CA LEU A 139 18.89 5.26 0.60
C LEU A 139 19.27 6.67 1.03
N LEU A 140 19.48 7.60 0.09
CA LEU A 140 19.86 8.98 0.37
C LEU A 140 18.78 9.73 1.16
N ALA A 141 17.51 9.50 0.84
CA ALA A 141 16.39 10.11 1.55
C ALA A 141 16.36 9.77 3.06
N GLY A 142 17.01 8.70 3.48
CA GLY A 142 17.14 8.35 4.90
C GLY A 142 18.04 9.28 5.69
N PHE A 143 18.98 9.98 5.07
CA PHE A 143 19.86 10.94 5.74
C PHE A 143 19.19 12.29 6.00
N ASP A 144 18.15 12.63 5.23
CA ASP A 144 17.48 13.92 5.34
C ASP A 144 16.39 13.90 6.41
N THR A 145 16.60 14.66 7.48
CA THR A 145 15.64 14.78 8.59
C THR A 145 14.46 15.69 8.27
N SER A 146 14.53 16.49 7.21
CA SER A 146 13.43 17.37 6.75
C SER A 146 12.37 16.60 5.95
N LEU A 147 12.77 15.53 5.26
CA LEU A 147 11.85 14.64 4.60
C LEU A 147 11.03 13.89 5.64
N GLY A 148 9.74 14.13 5.65
CA GLY A 148 8.85 13.58 6.67
C GLY A 148 7.45 13.31 6.11
N TYR A 149 6.46 13.68 6.91
CA TYR A 149 5.04 13.51 6.55
C TYR A 149 4.55 14.53 5.53
N TYR A 150 5.18 15.73 5.44
CA TYR A 150 4.80 16.72 4.43
C TYR A 150 5.07 16.18 3.03
N GLY A 151 4.05 16.22 2.17
CA GLY A 151 4.09 15.59 0.84
C GLY A 151 4.31 14.08 0.87
N SER A 152 4.42 13.46 2.06
CA SER A 152 4.87 12.07 2.22
C SER A 152 6.19 11.77 1.50
N LEU A 153 7.08 12.74 1.39
CA LEU A 153 8.30 12.66 0.58
C LEU A 153 9.23 11.54 1.03
N ALA A 154 9.35 11.29 2.35
CA ALA A 154 10.14 10.16 2.83
C ALA A 154 9.60 8.82 2.29
N ARG A 155 8.27 8.62 2.28
CA ARG A 155 7.64 7.42 1.72
C ARG A 155 7.72 7.38 0.18
N PHE A 156 7.61 8.54 -0.46
CA PHE A 156 7.79 8.65 -1.91
C PHE A 156 9.13 8.04 -2.34
N PHE A 157 10.24 8.46 -1.75
CA PHE A 157 11.55 7.90 -2.07
C PHE A 157 11.71 6.45 -1.58
N SER A 158 11.23 6.14 -0.36
CA SER A 158 11.37 4.80 0.22
C SER A 158 10.73 3.70 -0.62
N PHE A 159 9.61 3.99 -1.28
CA PHE A 159 8.84 3.00 -2.03
C PHE A 159 8.96 3.15 -3.56
N LEU A 160 9.65 4.18 -4.05
CA LEU A 160 9.86 4.42 -5.48
C LEU A 160 10.46 3.21 -6.23
N PRO A 161 11.46 2.48 -5.68
CA PRO A 161 12.03 1.32 -6.36
C PRO A 161 11.00 0.23 -6.69
N PHE A 162 10.05 0.00 -5.78
CA PHE A 162 9.01 -1.02 -5.97
C PHE A 162 8.01 -0.62 -7.05
N PHE A 163 7.60 0.64 -7.08
CA PHE A 163 6.73 1.16 -8.14
C PHE A 163 7.39 1.04 -9.52
N ILE A 164 8.65 1.46 -9.64
CA ILE A 164 9.41 1.40 -10.90
C ILE A 164 9.61 -0.05 -11.35
N ALA A 165 9.95 -0.95 -10.43
CA ALA A 165 10.07 -2.37 -10.74
C ALA A 165 8.75 -2.96 -11.25
N GLY A 166 7.63 -2.62 -10.62
CA GLY A 166 6.30 -3.01 -11.10
C GLY A 166 6.00 -2.48 -12.51
N PHE A 167 6.33 -1.21 -12.74
CA PHE A 167 6.12 -0.54 -14.03
C PHE A 167 6.89 -1.22 -15.17
N TYR A 168 8.15 -1.56 -14.97
CA TYR A 168 8.95 -2.25 -15.98
C TYR A 168 8.60 -3.74 -16.10
N THR A 169 8.25 -4.41 -15.00
CA THR A 169 7.80 -5.81 -15.04
C THR A 169 6.56 -5.99 -15.93
N ALA A 170 5.61 -5.04 -15.88
CA ALA A 170 4.42 -5.09 -16.73
C ALA A 170 4.69 -4.91 -18.22
N ARG A 171 5.83 -4.32 -18.56
CA ARG A 171 6.27 -4.03 -19.94
C ARG A 171 7.31 -5.00 -20.46
N ALA A 172 7.90 -5.79 -19.55
CA ALA A 172 8.79 -6.86 -19.95
C ALA A 172 7.96 -8.01 -20.53
N GLU A 173 8.24 -8.39 -21.76
CA GLU A 173 7.59 -9.54 -22.44
C GLU A 173 8.06 -10.89 -21.88
N THR A 174 8.89 -10.88 -20.83
CA THR A 174 9.52 -12.07 -20.25
C THR A 174 8.60 -12.75 -19.23
N ASN A 175 8.25 -14.00 -19.53
CA ASN A 175 7.67 -14.90 -18.55
C ASN A 175 8.78 -15.44 -17.63
N PHE A 176 9.05 -14.78 -16.52
CA PHE A 176 9.96 -15.30 -15.51
C PHE A 176 9.41 -16.64 -14.97
N ARG A 177 10.12 -17.72 -15.24
CA ARG A 177 9.88 -19.04 -14.66
C ARG A 177 11.10 -19.40 -13.82
N PHE A 178 10.93 -19.43 -12.51
CA PHE A 178 11.97 -19.94 -11.63
C PHE A 178 11.69 -21.40 -11.28
N PRO A 179 12.71 -22.22 -11.12
CA PRO A 179 12.50 -23.61 -10.70
C PRO A 179 11.98 -23.69 -9.27
N ALA A 180 11.27 -24.78 -8.93
CA ALA A 180 10.66 -24.94 -7.61
C ALA A 180 11.67 -24.87 -6.45
N TRP A 181 12.89 -25.40 -6.66
CA TRP A 181 13.96 -25.32 -5.65
C TRP A 181 14.33 -23.87 -5.29
N PHE A 182 14.33 -22.96 -6.28
CA PHE A 182 14.60 -21.53 -6.04
C PHE A 182 13.56 -20.92 -5.10
N ILE A 183 12.28 -21.25 -5.33
CA ILE A 183 11.19 -20.74 -4.49
C ILE A 183 11.28 -21.32 -3.07
N PHE A 184 11.66 -22.58 -2.94
CA PHE A 184 11.89 -23.20 -1.63
C PHE A 184 13.04 -22.48 -0.88
N VAL A 185 14.18 -22.28 -1.52
CA VAL A 185 15.32 -21.56 -0.93
C VAL A 185 14.92 -20.12 -0.55
N LEU A 186 14.22 -19.43 -1.45
CA LEU A 186 13.70 -18.09 -1.17
C LEU A 186 12.76 -18.09 0.05
N GLY A 187 11.88 -19.09 0.18
CA GLY A 187 11.03 -19.28 1.34
C GLY A 187 11.81 -19.44 2.64
N VAL A 188 12.87 -20.24 2.64
CA VAL A 188 13.77 -20.39 3.79
C VAL A 188 14.45 -19.06 4.14
N ILE A 189 14.96 -18.34 3.14
CA ILE A 189 15.56 -17.01 3.35
C ILE A 189 14.56 -16.05 3.97
N LEU A 190 13.30 -16.05 3.50
CA LEU A 190 12.24 -15.20 4.04
C LEU A 190 11.89 -15.55 5.49
N ILE A 191 11.91 -16.83 5.87
CA ILE A 191 11.71 -17.26 7.27
C ILE A 191 12.83 -16.72 8.15
N VAL A 192 14.10 -16.91 7.76
CA VAL A 192 15.27 -16.42 8.49
C VAL A 192 15.26 -14.90 8.61
N ALA A 193 14.97 -14.18 7.52
CA ALA A 193 14.89 -12.75 7.51
C ALA A 193 13.71 -12.22 8.37
N SER A 194 12.57 -12.93 8.38
CA SER A 194 11.44 -12.60 9.23
C SER A 194 11.78 -12.78 10.71
N HIS A 195 12.50 -13.85 11.06
CA HIS A 195 13.00 -14.05 12.42
C HIS A 195 13.93 -12.89 12.85
N TYR A 196 14.85 -12.51 11.98
CA TYR A 196 15.72 -11.35 12.24
C TYR A 196 14.93 -10.05 12.45
N ILE A 197 13.90 -9.77 11.64
CA ILE A 197 13.02 -8.59 11.83
C ILE A 197 12.32 -8.62 13.18
N ILE A 198 11.83 -9.79 13.61
CA ILE A 198 11.10 -9.95 14.87
C ILE A 198 12.03 -9.66 16.06
N THR A 199 13.22 -10.23 16.03
CA THR A 199 14.17 -10.22 17.17
C THR A 199 15.05 -8.97 17.22
N SER A 200 15.27 -8.29 16.07
CA SER A 200 16.10 -7.09 16.02
C SER A 200 15.46 -5.91 16.74
N PRO A 201 16.14 -5.32 17.75
CA PRO A 201 15.67 -4.13 18.44
C PRO A 201 15.70 -2.87 17.56
N GLU A 202 16.56 -2.84 16.54
CA GLU A 202 16.72 -1.71 15.62
C GLU A 202 15.55 -1.61 14.63
N ILE A 203 14.89 -2.74 14.33
CA ILE A 203 13.76 -2.77 13.39
C ILE A 203 12.45 -2.51 14.15
N THR A 204 12.20 -1.23 14.39
CA THR A 204 10.99 -0.74 15.05
C THR A 204 9.86 -0.49 14.05
N LYS A 205 8.65 -0.27 14.56
CA LYS A 205 7.50 0.17 13.72
C LYS A 205 7.82 1.42 12.90
N LYS A 206 8.58 2.38 13.47
CA LYS A 206 8.98 3.63 12.79
C LYS A 206 9.82 3.35 11.53
N VAL A 207 10.74 2.39 11.62
CA VAL A 207 11.59 1.97 10.50
C VAL A 207 10.74 1.38 9.38
N LEU A 208 9.77 0.52 9.72
CA LEU A 208 8.89 -0.17 8.76
C LEU A 208 7.91 0.77 8.05
N TYR A 209 7.57 1.92 8.65
CA TYR A 209 6.69 2.93 8.01
C TYR A 209 7.32 3.63 6.80
N GLY A 210 8.65 3.62 6.68
CA GLY A 210 9.35 4.29 5.59
C GLY A 210 9.21 5.82 5.58
N SER A 211 8.75 6.42 6.69
CA SER A 211 8.47 7.86 6.81
C SER A 211 9.45 8.61 7.71
N TYR A 212 10.44 7.93 8.26
CA TYR A 212 11.40 8.50 9.18
C TYR A 212 12.83 8.41 8.63
N SER A 213 13.64 9.45 8.92
CA SER A 213 15.07 9.46 8.64
C SER A 213 15.81 8.47 9.55
N TYR A 214 17.07 8.18 9.20
CA TYR A 214 17.94 7.30 9.99
C TYR A 214 18.11 7.79 11.42
N GLU A 215 18.30 9.08 11.60
CA GLU A 215 18.43 9.71 12.92
C GLU A 215 17.15 9.57 13.74
N LYS A 216 15.98 9.96 13.18
CA LYS A 216 14.69 9.96 13.91
C LYS A 216 14.20 8.58 14.30
N ALA A 217 14.51 7.53 13.52
CA ALA A 217 14.12 6.17 13.80
C ALA A 217 15.26 5.30 14.35
N LYS A 218 16.47 5.85 14.49
CA LYS A 218 17.68 5.20 15.03
C LYS A 218 18.04 3.92 14.27
N TYR A 219 18.20 4.02 12.95
CA TYR A 219 18.65 2.93 12.08
C TYR A 219 19.63 3.46 11.03
N ASN A 220 20.12 2.63 10.14
CA ASN A 220 21.14 2.99 9.16
C ASN A 220 20.78 2.54 7.73
N ALA A 221 21.61 2.97 6.78
CA ALA A 221 21.44 2.63 5.36
C ALA A 221 21.51 1.12 5.09
N GLY A 222 22.28 0.36 5.87
CA GLY A 222 22.35 -1.11 5.76
C GLY A 222 21.02 -1.76 6.07
N ILE A 223 20.35 -1.37 7.17
CA ILE A 223 19.00 -1.84 7.50
C ILE A 223 18.00 -1.43 6.43
N LYS A 224 18.10 -0.20 5.89
CA LYS A 224 17.25 0.25 4.79
C LYS A 224 17.42 -0.62 3.55
N LEU A 225 18.66 -0.90 3.16
CA LEU A 225 18.98 -1.77 2.02
C LEU A 225 18.46 -3.20 2.25
N PHE A 226 18.64 -3.73 3.46
CA PHE A 226 18.08 -5.03 3.85
C PHE A 226 16.55 -5.06 3.67
N LEU A 227 15.83 -4.05 4.16
CA LEU A 227 14.36 -3.97 4.03
C LEU A 227 13.92 -3.81 2.57
N LEU A 228 14.64 -3.05 1.74
CA LEU A 228 14.39 -2.96 0.31
C LEU A 228 14.56 -4.34 -0.36
N SER A 229 15.67 -5.02 -0.09
CA SER A 229 15.94 -6.35 -0.62
C SER A 229 14.89 -7.38 -0.19
N LEU A 230 14.49 -7.33 1.08
CA LEU A 230 13.45 -8.19 1.64
C LEU A 230 12.09 -7.93 0.99
N GLY A 231 11.74 -6.66 0.76
CA GLY A 231 10.51 -6.29 0.05
C GLY A 231 10.47 -6.88 -1.37
N PHE A 232 11.58 -6.82 -2.10
CA PHE A 232 11.69 -7.47 -3.42
C PHE A 232 11.63 -9.00 -3.33
N ALA A 233 12.29 -9.61 -2.35
CA ALA A 233 12.23 -11.04 -2.10
C ALA A 233 10.80 -11.53 -1.86
N TRP A 234 10.05 -10.83 -1.02
CA TRP A 234 8.62 -11.10 -0.79
C TRP A 234 7.78 -10.93 -2.05
N ILE A 235 8.00 -9.88 -2.85
CA ILE A 235 7.29 -9.67 -4.13
C ILE A 235 7.53 -10.86 -5.06
N VAL A 236 8.78 -11.29 -5.24
CA VAL A 236 9.11 -12.45 -6.07
C VAL A 236 8.41 -13.70 -5.55
N PHE A 237 8.50 -13.98 -4.25
CA PHE A 237 7.84 -15.13 -3.61
C PHE A 237 6.32 -15.11 -3.83
N LEU A 238 5.65 -13.99 -3.55
CA LEU A 238 4.21 -13.83 -3.74
C LEU A 238 3.79 -14.01 -5.20
N LEU A 239 4.57 -13.47 -6.14
CA LEU A 239 4.34 -13.67 -7.56
C LEU A 239 4.41 -15.15 -7.99
N PHE A 240 5.04 -16.01 -7.22
CA PHE A 240 5.10 -17.46 -7.47
C PHE A 240 4.00 -18.23 -6.76
N VAL A 241 3.75 -17.94 -5.50
CA VAL A 241 2.81 -18.68 -4.65
C VAL A 241 1.36 -18.35 -5.00
N ILE A 242 1.07 -17.11 -5.41
CA ILE A 242 -0.30 -16.70 -5.73
C ILE A 242 -0.83 -17.40 -6.99
N PRO A 243 -2.00 -18.05 -6.90
CA PRO A 243 -2.57 -18.83 -8.01
C PRO A 243 -2.95 -17.95 -9.20
N ARG A 244 -2.68 -18.44 -10.42
CA ARG A 244 -3.06 -17.79 -11.69
C ARG A 244 -4.52 -18.01 -12.06
N LYS A 245 -5.19 -18.96 -11.40
CA LYS A 245 -6.60 -19.29 -11.64
C LYS A 245 -7.51 -18.27 -10.97
N LYS A 246 -8.68 -18.05 -11.56
CA LYS A 246 -9.75 -17.29 -10.90
C LYS A 246 -10.15 -18.04 -9.63
N VAL A 247 -9.94 -17.40 -8.47
CA VAL A 247 -10.49 -17.88 -7.21
C VAL A 247 -11.82 -17.17 -7.03
N PRO A 248 -12.96 -17.91 -7.10
CA PRO A 248 -14.27 -17.30 -6.92
C PRO A 248 -14.30 -16.44 -5.66
N PHE A 249 -15.01 -15.31 -5.70
CA PHE A 249 -15.08 -14.34 -4.61
C PHE A 249 -13.80 -13.52 -4.40
N LEU A 250 -12.62 -14.13 -4.14
CA LEU A 250 -11.38 -13.41 -3.87
C LEU A 250 -10.93 -12.53 -5.05
N SER A 251 -10.95 -13.09 -6.27
CA SER A 251 -10.59 -12.33 -7.48
C SER A 251 -11.53 -11.15 -7.74
N VAL A 252 -12.79 -11.24 -7.34
CA VAL A 252 -13.77 -10.15 -7.50
C VAL A 252 -13.52 -9.05 -6.47
N LEU A 253 -13.28 -9.40 -5.22
CA LEU A 253 -12.98 -8.46 -4.15
C LEU A 253 -11.64 -7.73 -4.40
N GLY A 254 -10.63 -8.43 -4.93
CA GLY A 254 -9.35 -7.85 -5.31
C GLY A 254 -9.42 -6.78 -6.41
N GLN A 255 -10.54 -6.70 -7.15
CA GLN A 255 -10.75 -5.65 -8.17
C GLN A 255 -11.20 -4.33 -7.58
N ASN A 256 -11.84 -4.34 -6.44
CA ASN A 256 -12.55 -3.21 -5.84
C ASN A 256 -11.80 -2.62 -4.65
N THR A 257 -10.48 -2.76 -4.64
CA THR A 257 -9.63 -2.37 -3.49
C THR A 257 -9.65 -0.88 -3.16
N LEU A 258 -9.99 0.01 -4.10
CA LEU A 258 -10.03 1.45 -3.85
C LEU A 258 -11.13 1.83 -2.84
N ALA A 259 -12.33 1.26 -2.97
CA ALA A 259 -13.42 1.50 -2.02
C ALA A 259 -13.04 0.98 -0.62
N ILE A 260 -12.49 -0.24 -0.56
CA ILE A 260 -12.01 -0.84 0.69
C ILE A 260 -10.93 0.06 1.31
N PHE A 261 -9.94 0.48 0.51
CA PHE A 261 -8.83 1.31 0.95
C PHE A 261 -9.30 2.66 1.52
N LEU A 262 -10.24 3.34 0.88
CA LEU A 262 -10.67 4.66 1.32
C LEU A 262 -11.68 4.63 2.49
N LEU A 263 -12.44 3.56 2.63
CA LEU A 263 -13.50 3.48 3.64
C LEU A 263 -13.09 2.75 4.93
N HIS A 264 -12.14 1.79 4.87
CA HIS A 264 -11.76 1.02 6.05
C HIS A 264 -11.21 1.87 7.19
N GLY A 265 -10.53 2.98 6.87
CA GLY A 265 -9.93 3.84 7.88
C GLY A 265 -10.96 4.46 8.83
N PHE A 266 -12.17 4.75 8.38
CA PHE A 266 -13.26 5.19 9.27
C PHE A 266 -13.61 4.11 10.28
N ILE A 267 -13.68 2.84 9.83
CA ILE A 267 -14.00 1.70 10.69
C ILE A 267 -12.89 1.46 11.72
N VAL A 268 -11.61 1.52 11.29
CA VAL A 268 -10.47 1.39 12.21
C VAL A 268 -10.46 2.51 13.26
N ARG A 269 -10.81 3.75 12.87
CA ARG A 269 -10.93 4.88 13.80
C ARG A 269 -12.06 4.68 14.82
N LEU A 270 -13.21 4.16 14.39
CA LEU A 270 -14.30 3.79 15.31
C LEU A 270 -13.87 2.65 16.24
N ALA A 271 -13.24 1.61 15.71
CA ALA A 271 -12.72 0.50 16.49
C ALA A 271 -11.74 0.98 17.57
N LYS A 272 -10.88 1.95 17.25
CA LYS A 272 -9.98 2.60 18.20
C LYS A 272 -10.73 3.38 19.27
N LYS A 273 -11.72 4.19 18.88
CA LYS A 273 -12.50 5.01 19.81
C LYS A 273 -13.24 4.16 20.83
N TYR A 274 -13.91 3.11 20.35
CA TYR A 274 -14.74 2.24 21.19
C TYR A 274 -13.97 1.08 21.83
N GLN A 275 -12.64 1.01 21.61
CA GLN A 275 -11.75 -0.01 22.21
C GLN A 275 -12.27 -1.44 22.07
N ILE A 276 -12.78 -1.79 20.86
CA ILE A 276 -13.46 -3.08 20.63
C ILE A 276 -12.56 -4.32 20.78
N PHE A 277 -11.23 -4.14 20.84
CA PHE A 277 -10.23 -5.19 21.07
C PHE A 277 -9.87 -5.24 22.57
N CYS A 278 -10.74 -5.84 23.36
CA CYS A 278 -10.65 -5.92 24.83
C CYS A 278 -10.51 -7.35 25.37
N TYR A 279 -10.24 -8.31 24.51
CA TYR A 279 -10.12 -9.75 24.83
C TYR A 279 -8.65 -10.18 24.93
N SER A 280 -8.42 -11.48 25.05
CA SER A 280 -7.07 -12.06 24.97
C SER A 280 -6.43 -11.80 23.60
N GLU A 281 -5.11 -11.93 23.51
CA GLU A 281 -4.38 -11.70 22.25
C GLU A 281 -4.92 -12.57 21.11
N ALA A 282 -5.13 -13.88 21.39
CA ALA A 282 -5.61 -14.83 20.40
C ALA A 282 -7.03 -14.49 19.90
N GLU A 283 -7.93 -14.14 20.82
CA GLU A 283 -9.29 -13.73 20.49
C GLU A 283 -9.31 -12.42 19.68
N ASN A 284 -8.49 -11.44 20.05
CA ASN A 284 -8.35 -10.20 19.32
C ASN A 284 -7.81 -10.41 17.90
N ILE A 285 -6.85 -11.33 17.71
CA ILE A 285 -6.34 -11.70 16.39
C ILE A 285 -7.47 -12.33 15.55
N LEU A 286 -8.18 -13.30 16.10
CA LEU A 286 -9.30 -13.96 15.42
C LEU A 286 -10.37 -12.95 15.06
N PHE A 287 -10.72 -12.05 15.97
CA PHE A 287 -11.69 -11.00 15.73
C PHE A 287 -11.22 -10.02 14.64
N ALA A 288 -9.93 -9.61 14.65
CA ALA A 288 -9.35 -8.76 13.61
C ALA A 288 -9.37 -9.41 12.23
N VAL A 289 -9.12 -10.73 12.14
CA VAL A 289 -9.21 -11.50 10.89
C VAL A 289 -10.65 -11.52 10.38
N ILE A 290 -11.61 -11.91 11.22
CA ILE A 290 -13.03 -11.98 10.86
C ILE A 290 -13.54 -10.60 10.43
N LEU A 291 -13.22 -9.56 11.20
CA LEU A 291 -13.64 -8.19 10.91
C LEU A 291 -13.04 -7.69 9.59
N SER A 292 -11.75 -7.97 9.33
CA SER A 292 -11.10 -7.61 8.07
C SER A 292 -11.76 -8.28 6.87
N LEU A 293 -12.03 -9.58 6.94
CA LEU A 293 -12.71 -10.32 5.88
C LEU A 293 -14.15 -9.82 5.66
N SER A 294 -14.88 -9.53 6.74
CA SER A 294 -16.25 -8.99 6.68
C SER A 294 -16.29 -7.62 6.00
N ILE A 295 -15.36 -6.72 6.36
CA ILE A 295 -15.25 -5.40 5.74
C ILE A 295 -14.90 -5.53 4.25
N ILE A 296 -13.97 -6.40 3.89
CA ILE A 296 -13.61 -6.63 2.50
C ILE A 296 -14.78 -7.21 1.71
N ALA A 297 -15.51 -8.17 2.26
CA ALA A 297 -16.70 -8.75 1.63
C ALA A 297 -17.79 -7.69 1.41
N LEU A 298 -18.01 -6.84 2.40
CA LEU A 298 -19.00 -5.77 2.32
C LEU A 298 -18.59 -4.70 1.32
N LEU A 299 -17.44 -4.07 1.51
CA LEU A 299 -17.00 -2.92 0.71
C LEU A 299 -16.51 -3.30 -0.69
N GLY A 300 -15.99 -4.51 -0.86
CA GLY A 300 -15.55 -5.06 -2.14
C GLY A 300 -16.68 -5.61 -3.02
N ASN A 301 -17.90 -5.67 -2.51
CA ASN A 301 -19.07 -6.08 -3.28
C ASN A 301 -19.24 -5.21 -4.53
N LEU A 302 -19.56 -5.83 -5.66
CA LEU A 302 -19.70 -5.15 -6.95
C LEU A 302 -20.70 -3.99 -6.94
N TRP A 303 -21.79 -4.13 -6.18
CA TRP A 303 -22.81 -3.09 -6.08
C TRP A 303 -22.29 -1.86 -5.34
N ILE A 304 -21.69 -2.07 -4.15
CA ILE A 304 -21.08 -1.00 -3.35
C ILE A 304 -19.92 -0.36 -4.12
N ALA A 305 -19.06 -1.17 -4.75
CA ALA A 305 -17.94 -0.66 -5.54
C ALA A 305 -18.38 0.18 -6.74
N LYS A 306 -19.46 -0.21 -7.45
CA LYS A 306 -20.02 0.59 -8.55
C LYS A 306 -20.58 1.93 -8.04
N TRP A 307 -21.29 1.89 -6.92
CA TRP A 307 -21.86 3.07 -6.28
C TRP A 307 -20.76 4.02 -5.81
N PHE A 308 -19.76 3.46 -5.12
CA PHE A 308 -18.57 4.19 -4.67
C PHE A 308 -17.84 4.83 -5.87
N HIS A 309 -17.58 4.06 -6.93
CA HIS A 309 -16.89 4.56 -8.11
C HIS A 309 -17.68 5.71 -8.77
N ARG A 310 -18.99 5.59 -8.85
CA ARG A 310 -19.84 6.64 -9.42
C ARG A 310 -19.76 7.95 -8.62
N LEU A 311 -19.78 7.89 -7.30
CA LEU A 311 -19.78 9.07 -6.42
C LEU A 311 -18.40 9.67 -6.20
N PHE A 312 -17.41 8.83 -5.94
CA PHE A 312 -16.12 9.25 -5.39
C PHE A 312 -14.95 9.24 -6.37
N THR A 313 -15.17 8.87 -7.63
CA THR A 313 -14.12 8.99 -8.67
C THR A 313 -14.44 10.04 -9.74
N GLY A 314 -15.33 10.98 -9.46
CA GLY A 314 -15.67 12.05 -10.37
C GLY A 314 -16.24 11.60 -11.74
N SER A 315 -16.64 10.33 -11.90
CA SER A 315 -17.21 9.82 -13.14
C SER A 315 -18.50 10.56 -13.53
N TRP A 316 -19.26 11.03 -12.55
CA TRP A 316 -20.45 11.85 -12.75
C TRP A 316 -20.14 13.25 -13.34
N ILE A 317 -19.00 13.85 -12.98
CA ILE A 317 -18.56 15.13 -13.53
C ILE A 317 -18.38 15.01 -15.04
N SER A 318 -17.82 13.91 -15.51
CA SER A 318 -17.61 13.65 -16.92
C SER A 318 -18.90 13.46 -17.73
N HIS A 319 -19.96 12.99 -17.09
CA HIS A 319 -21.29 12.92 -17.71
C HIS A 319 -21.93 14.30 -17.85
N LEU A 320 -21.73 15.17 -16.86
CA LEU A 320 -22.23 16.56 -16.92
C LEU A 320 -21.50 17.39 -17.98
N LEU A 321 -20.18 17.20 -18.12
CA LEU A 321 -19.38 17.90 -19.14
C LEU A 321 -19.73 17.42 -20.57
N LYS A 322 -20.06 16.15 -20.77
CA LYS A 322 -20.49 15.63 -22.08
C LYS A 322 -21.91 16.06 -22.49
N LYS A 323 -22.77 16.47 -21.57
CA LYS A 323 -24.10 16.99 -21.87
C LYS A 323 -24.11 18.48 -22.28
N ARG A 324 -22.97 19.18 -22.13
CA ARG A 324 -22.82 20.62 -22.48
C ARG A 324 -22.05 20.87 -23.78
N THR A 325 -21.55 19.80 -24.40
CA THR A 325 -20.99 19.82 -25.77
C THR A 325 -21.90 19.02 -26.72
#